data_d70754a1ff7ddb476a6fcebdc0ff0edd
#
_entry.id   d70754a1ff7ddb476a6fcebdc0ff0edd
#
_cell.length_a   1.000
_cell.length_b   1.000
_cell.length_c   1.000
_cell.angle_alpha   90.00
_cell.angle_beta   90.00
_cell.angle_gamma   90.00
#
_symmetry.space_group_name_H-M   'P 1'
#
loop_
_entity.id
_entity.type
_entity.pdbx_description
1 polymer ?
#
loop_
_entity_poly.entity_id
_entity_poly.type
_entity_poly.pdbx_seq_one_letter_code
_entity_poly.pdbx_strand_id
1 'polypeptide(L)'
;EEKIRHRICSPSSLAMALCKIKGLADIEANEVWKRMINLCYDQNIKAYGSWPKAMYAASKFGVLGGIEAHTDFESAEKCLELGQPVVCSIDFEKGKLKGAPLESTKGHLVTLIGIEEEQIFVMDPAAPEKRLIAKAYDRKEFENAWLQNRGAGYYFCSTSE
;
A
#
# COMPACT_ATOMS: atom_id res chain seq x y z
N GLU A 1 17.46 -11.06 -1.38
CA GLU A 1 16.07 -10.58 -1.67
C GLU A 1 15.01 -11.53 -1.09
N GLU A 2 15.13 -12.83 -1.30
CA GLU A 2 14.15 -13.83 -0.82
C GLU A 2 13.97 -13.82 0.71
N LYS A 3 15.03 -13.58 1.48
CA LYS A 3 15.00 -13.55 2.95
C LYS A 3 14.16 -12.42 3.57
N ILE A 4 13.85 -11.37 2.85
CA ILE A 4 13.10 -10.21 3.36
C ILE A 4 11.70 -10.08 2.73
N ARG A 5 11.36 -10.89 1.73
CA ARG A 5 10.13 -10.79 0.94
C ARG A 5 8.86 -10.68 1.81
N HIS A 6 8.77 -11.44 2.88
CA HIS A 6 7.61 -11.44 3.80
C HIS A 6 7.58 -10.24 4.76
N ARG A 7 8.57 -9.33 4.69
CA ARG A 7 8.74 -8.23 5.64
C ARG A 7 8.69 -6.86 4.98
N ILE A 8 8.55 -6.81 3.66
CA ILE A 8 8.66 -5.58 2.86
C ILE A 8 7.35 -5.13 2.21
N CYS A 9 6.20 -5.56 2.73
CA CYS A 9 4.90 -5.10 2.20
C CYS A 9 4.77 -3.56 2.28
N SER A 10 5.20 -2.95 3.39
CA SER A 10 5.15 -1.49 3.55
C SER A 10 5.99 -0.74 2.52
N PRO A 11 7.32 -0.95 2.38
CA PRO A 11 8.09 -0.25 1.35
C PRO A 11 7.65 -0.59 -0.07
N SER A 12 7.17 -1.80 -0.33
CA SER A 12 6.71 -2.18 -1.67
C SER A 12 5.41 -1.46 -2.04
N SER A 13 4.42 -1.45 -1.17
CA SER A 13 3.16 -0.72 -1.40
C SER A 13 3.40 0.78 -1.52
N LEU A 14 4.28 1.33 -0.68
CA LEU A 14 4.67 2.73 -0.77
C LEU A 14 5.34 3.06 -2.11
N ALA A 15 6.26 2.21 -2.60
CA ALA A 15 6.90 2.38 -3.89
C ALA A 15 5.89 2.35 -5.04
N MET A 16 4.92 1.43 -5.01
CA MET A 16 3.83 1.35 -5.99
C MET A 16 3.00 2.64 -6.01
N ALA A 17 2.65 3.16 -4.82
CA ALA A 17 1.92 4.42 -4.70
C ALA A 17 2.71 5.61 -5.29
N LEU A 18 3.99 5.72 -4.94
CA LEU A 18 4.85 6.78 -5.46
C LEU A 18 5.04 6.70 -6.99
N CYS A 19 5.25 5.51 -7.52
CA CYS A 19 5.35 5.32 -8.97
C CYS A 19 4.08 5.77 -9.68
N LYS A 20 2.91 5.50 -9.13
CA LYS A 20 1.62 5.96 -9.66
C LYS A 20 1.51 7.48 -9.61
N ILE A 21 1.80 8.10 -8.47
CA ILE A 21 1.74 9.56 -8.27
C ILE A 21 2.67 10.29 -9.24
N LYS A 22 3.86 9.75 -9.49
CA LYS A 22 4.89 10.37 -10.31
C LYS A 22 4.86 9.93 -11.78
N GLY A 23 3.98 9.01 -12.17
CA GLY A 23 3.89 8.50 -13.54
C GLY A 23 5.16 7.80 -14.03
N LEU A 24 5.88 7.06 -13.16
CA LEU A 24 7.18 6.48 -13.48
C LEU A 24 7.07 5.20 -14.32
N ALA A 25 8.01 5.01 -15.24
CA ALA A 25 8.14 3.79 -16.02
C ALA A 25 8.74 2.62 -15.19
N ASP A 26 8.63 1.40 -15.72
CA ASP A 26 9.05 0.15 -15.04
C ASP A 26 10.51 0.14 -14.56
N ILE A 27 11.42 0.72 -15.32
CA ILE A 27 12.86 0.76 -14.97
C ILE A 27 13.06 1.67 -13.77
N GLU A 28 12.45 2.84 -13.78
CA GLU A 28 12.51 3.80 -12.67
C GLU A 28 11.81 3.24 -11.42
N ALA A 29 10.71 2.50 -11.60
CA ALA A 29 9.98 1.85 -10.53
C ALA A 29 10.85 0.86 -9.74
N ASN A 30 11.72 0.09 -10.42
CA ASN A 30 12.64 -0.83 -9.74
C ASN A 30 13.67 -0.09 -8.88
N GLU A 31 14.20 1.02 -9.34
CA GLU A 31 15.15 1.83 -8.56
C GLU A 31 14.46 2.51 -7.37
N VAL A 32 13.25 3.03 -7.56
CA VAL A 32 12.42 3.56 -6.47
C VAL A 32 12.16 2.47 -5.42
N TRP A 33 11.78 1.27 -5.83
CA TRP A 33 11.51 0.15 -4.92
C TRP A 33 12.73 -0.25 -4.09
N LYS A 34 13.90 -0.43 -4.71
CA LYS A 34 15.16 -0.76 -4.01
C LYS A 34 15.53 0.32 -2.99
N ARG A 35 15.46 1.58 -3.42
CA ARG A 35 15.75 2.71 -2.54
C ARG A 35 14.74 2.83 -1.40
N MET A 36 13.46 2.55 -1.67
CA MET A 36 12.40 2.56 -0.68
C MET A 36 12.62 1.52 0.42
N ILE A 37 13.01 0.30 0.06
CA ILE A 37 13.35 -0.75 1.03
C ILE A 37 14.44 -0.26 1.99
N ASN A 38 15.51 0.33 1.47
CA ASN A 38 16.61 0.83 2.29
C ASN A 38 16.17 1.98 3.22
N LEU A 39 15.36 2.91 2.72
CA LEU A 39 14.88 4.06 3.50
C LEU A 39 13.86 3.67 4.59
N CYS A 40 13.04 2.65 4.33
CA CYS A 40 12.05 2.17 5.29
C CYS A 40 12.63 1.24 6.35
N TYR A 41 13.87 0.78 6.21
CA TYR A 41 14.47 -0.05 7.25
C TYR A 41 14.74 0.75 8.53
N ASP A 42 14.14 0.30 9.61
CA ASP A 42 14.35 0.88 10.94
C ASP A 42 15.29 -0.03 11.74
N GLN A 43 16.49 0.48 12.03
CA GLN A 43 17.53 -0.26 12.75
C GLN A 43 17.16 -0.55 14.21
N ASN A 44 16.36 0.32 14.84
CA ASN A 44 15.98 0.17 16.24
C ASN A 44 15.04 -1.01 16.46
N ILE A 45 14.09 -1.19 15.57
CA ILE A 45 13.10 -2.29 15.64
C ILE A 45 13.42 -3.44 14.68
N LYS A 46 14.48 -3.30 13.87
CA LYS A 46 14.92 -4.27 12.84
C LYS A 46 13.79 -4.68 11.88
N ALA A 47 12.99 -3.71 11.43
CA ALA A 47 11.79 -3.93 10.61
C ALA A 47 11.63 -2.85 9.53
N TYR A 48 10.75 -3.15 8.55
CA TYR A 48 10.43 -2.27 7.41
C TYR A 48 9.04 -1.63 7.54
N GLY A 49 8.27 -1.97 8.57
CA GLY A 49 6.88 -1.57 8.76
C GLY A 49 6.68 -0.36 9.67
N SER A 50 7.73 0.37 10.01
CA SER A 50 7.62 1.60 10.79
C SER A 50 6.94 2.70 9.95
N TRP A 51 5.76 3.13 10.37
CA TRP A 51 4.98 4.14 9.65
C TRP A 51 5.68 5.49 9.55
N PRO A 52 6.32 6.01 10.63
CA PRO A 52 7.13 7.22 10.52
C PRO A 52 8.27 7.12 9.50
N LYS A 53 8.91 5.94 9.42
CA LYS A 53 9.94 5.68 8.41
C LYS A 53 9.37 5.67 6.99
N ALA A 54 8.17 5.15 6.79
CA ALA A 54 7.49 5.18 5.50
C ALA A 54 7.23 6.63 5.04
N MET A 55 6.73 7.49 5.93
CA MET A 55 6.50 8.90 5.62
C MET A 55 7.80 9.66 5.35
N TYR A 56 8.84 9.40 6.15
CA TYR A 56 10.18 9.92 5.87
C TYR A 56 10.70 9.46 4.51
N ALA A 57 10.53 8.18 4.17
CA ALA A 57 10.96 7.65 2.88
C ALA A 57 10.22 8.32 1.72
N ALA A 58 8.90 8.52 1.81
CA ALA A 58 8.11 9.23 0.80
C ALA A 58 8.63 10.66 0.57
N SER A 59 8.96 11.39 1.64
CA SER A 59 9.48 12.76 1.54
C SER A 59 10.81 12.85 0.78
N LYS A 60 11.64 11.79 0.80
CA LYS A 60 12.89 11.72 0.02
C LYS A 60 12.68 11.62 -1.50
N PHE A 61 11.45 11.35 -1.92
CA PHE A 61 11.02 11.38 -3.32
C PHE A 61 10.15 12.61 -3.65
N GLY A 62 10.08 13.59 -2.74
CA GLY A 62 9.30 14.81 -2.94
C GLY A 62 7.79 14.60 -2.81
N VAL A 63 7.36 13.53 -2.13
CA VAL A 63 5.95 13.26 -1.87
C VAL A 63 5.71 13.39 -0.37
N LEU A 64 4.81 14.29 0.00
CA LEU A 64 4.36 14.42 1.37
C LEU A 64 3.21 13.45 1.63
N GLY A 65 3.19 12.86 2.81
CA GLY A 65 2.13 11.95 3.21
C GLY A 65 1.88 12.01 4.70
N GLY A 66 0.75 11.45 5.07
CA GLY A 66 0.33 11.29 6.45
C GLY A 66 -0.22 9.89 6.70
N ILE A 67 -0.39 9.56 7.95
CA ILE A 67 -1.03 8.33 8.41
C ILE A 67 -2.40 8.71 8.92
N GLU A 68 -3.42 8.13 8.32
CA GLU A 68 -4.80 8.27 8.77
C GLU A 68 -5.26 6.95 9.40
N ALA A 69 -6.17 7.06 10.36
CA ALA A 69 -6.87 5.94 10.98
C ALA A 69 -8.36 6.25 11.02
N HIS A 70 -9.19 5.20 11.08
CA HIS A 70 -10.65 5.33 11.08
C HIS A 70 -11.20 6.08 9.85
N THR A 71 -10.55 5.89 8.70
CA THR A 71 -10.97 6.44 7.41
C THR A 71 -12.15 5.66 6.82
N ASP A 72 -12.61 6.07 5.65
CA ASP A 72 -13.71 5.48 4.90
C ASP A 72 -13.43 5.44 3.39
N PHE A 73 -14.29 4.77 2.64
CA PHE A 73 -14.18 4.72 1.19
C PHE A 73 -14.36 6.08 0.52
N GLU A 74 -15.22 6.96 1.05
CA GLU A 74 -15.44 8.29 0.46
C GLU A 74 -14.15 9.12 0.49
N SER A 75 -13.43 9.10 1.60
CA SER A 75 -12.13 9.77 1.73
C SER A 75 -11.09 9.19 0.76
N ALA A 76 -11.08 7.87 0.60
CA ALA A 76 -10.18 7.20 -0.34
C ALA A 76 -10.55 7.51 -1.81
N GLU A 77 -11.83 7.54 -2.17
CA GLU A 77 -12.30 7.91 -3.50
C GLU A 77 -11.85 9.31 -3.88
N LYS A 78 -11.98 10.29 -2.98
CA LYS A 78 -11.50 11.66 -3.20
C LYS A 78 -9.99 11.70 -3.48
N CYS A 79 -9.19 10.89 -2.79
CA CYS A 79 -7.76 10.78 -3.08
C CYS A 79 -7.49 10.19 -4.46
N LEU A 80 -8.21 9.12 -4.82
CA LEU A 80 -8.06 8.46 -6.13
C LEU A 80 -8.45 9.39 -7.29
N GLU A 81 -9.50 10.21 -7.14
CA GLU A 81 -9.92 11.23 -8.11
C GLU A 81 -8.81 12.26 -8.37
N LEU A 82 -8.00 12.55 -7.35
CA LEU A 82 -6.81 13.42 -7.47
C LEU A 82 -5.56 12.69 -7.99
N GLY A 83 -5.69 11.41 -8.40
CA GLY A 83 -4.57 10.60 -8.85
C GLY A 83 -3.66 10.11 -7.72
N GLN A 84 -4.13 10.15 -6.48
CA GLN A 84 -3.40 9.79 -5.28
C GLN A 84 -3.89 8.42 -4.76
N PRO A 85 -3.14 7.33 -4.98
CA PRO A 85 -3.47 6.04 -4.41
C PRO A 85 -3.32 6.06 -2.88
N VAL A 86 -4.06 5.18 -2.20
CA VAL A 86 -4.01 5.03 -0.74
C VAL A 86 -3.33 3.71 -0.40
N VAL A 87 -2.38 3.70 0.51
CA VAL A 87 -1.78 2.45 1.02
C VAL A 87 -2.57 2.00 2.23
N CYS A 88 -3.34 0.92 2.08
CA CYS A 88 -4.24 0.40 3.10
C CYS A 88 -3.57 -0.67 3.97
N SER A 89 -3.73 -0.55 5.28
CA SER A 89 -3.32 -1.60 6.24
C SER A 89 -4.47 -2.56 6.48
N ILE A 90 -4.37 -3.77 5.94
CA ILE A 90 -5.42 -4.80 6.01
C ILE A 90 -5.09 -5.90 7.01
N ASP A 91 -6.12 -6.46 7.61
CA ASP A 91 -6.09 -7.60 8.53
C ASP A 91 -7.28 -8.51 8.19
N PHE A 92 -7.01 -9.78 7.99
CA PHE A 92 -8.06 -10.75 7.70
C PHE A 92 -7.66 -12.17 8.11
N GLU A 93 -8.67 -12.97 8.44
CA GLU A 93 -8.53 -14.38 8.72
C GLU A 93 -8.69 -15.22 7.45
N LYS A 94 -8.29 -16.50 7.53
CA LYS A 94 -8.35 -17.44 6.42
C LYS A 94 -9.75 -17.48 5.78
N GLY A 95 -9.79 -17.30 4.46
CA GLY A 95 -11.01 -17.34 3.65
C GLY A 95 -11.88 -16.07 3.73
N LYS A 96 -11.44 -15.03 4.44
CA LYS A 96 -12.20 -13.78 4.58
C LYS A 96 -11.90 -12.72 3.51
N LEU A 97 -10.82 -12.89 2.75
CA LEU A 97 -10.50 -12.07 1.58
C LEU A 97 -10.12 -13.00 0.42
N LYS A 98 -11.10 -13.32 -0.42
CA LYS A 98 -10.92 -14.26 -1.53
C LYS A 98 -9.98 -13.70 -2.59
N GLY A 99 -9.12 -14.56 -3.12
CA GLY A 99 -8.12 -14.17 -4.12
C GLY A 99 -6.89 -13.47 -3.57
N ALA A 100 -6.83 -13.24 -2.26
CA ALA A 100 -5.62 -12.71 -1.61
C ALA A 100 -4.46 -13.72 -1.73
N PRO A 101 -3.23 -13.24 -1.97
CA PRO A 101 -2.04 -14.11 -2.03
C PRO A 101 -1.65 -14.66 -0.66
N LEU A 102 -2.08 -14.03 0.42
CA LEU A 102 -1.91 -14.51 1.79
C LEU A 102 -3.17 -15.25 2.24
N GLU A 103 -3.02 -16.36 2.99
CA GLU A 103 -4.17 -17.05 3.59
C GLU A 103 -4.83 -16.25 4.71
N SER A 104 -4.02 -15.51 5.47
CA SER A 104 -4.43 -14.62 6.57
C SER A 104 -3.32 -13.64 6.89
N THR A 105 -3.64 -12.54 7.57
CA THR A 105 -2.65 -11.59 8.06
C THR A 105 -3.19 -10.80 9.25
N LYS A 106 -2.29 -10.35 10.13
CA LYS A 106 -2.58 -9.39 11.22
C LYS A 106 -2.04 -7.99 10.92
N GLY A 107 -1.61 -7.76 9.69
CA GLY A 107 -1.14 -6.46 9.21
C GLY A 107 -0.37 -6.63 7.91
N HIS A 108 -1.03 -6.36 6.81
CA HIS A 108 -0.45 -6.35 5.47
C HIS A 108 -0.79 -5.02 4.80
N LEU A 109 0.10 -4.53 3.97
CA LEU A 109 -0.11 -3.27 3.27
C LEU A 109 -0.28 -3.53 1.77
N VAL A 110 -1.35 -2.97 1.22
CA VAL A 110 -1.68 -3.01 -0.21
C VAL A 110 -1.94 -1.60 -0.73
N THR A 111 -1.71 -1.37 -2.01
CA THR A 111 -1.94 -0.06 -2.62
C THR A 111 -3.29 -0.05 -3.33
N LEU A 112 -4.24 0.69 -2.79
CA LEU A 112 -5.56 0.93 -3.37
C LEU A 112 -5.43 1.86 -4.57
N ILE A 113 -5.95 1.43 -5.72
CA ILE A 113 -5.83 2.15 -6.99
C ILE A 113 -7.17 2.39 -7.69
N GLY A 114 -8.25 1.80 -7.21
CA GLY A 114 -9.60 2.00 -7.77
C GLY A 114 -10.68 1.44 -6.86
N ILE A 115 -11.84 2.06 -6.90
CA ILE A 115 -13.04 1.68 -6.17
C ILE A 115 -14.20 1.68 -7.18
N GLU A 116 -14.92 0.58 -7.25
CA GLU A 116 -16.18 0.44 -8.00
C GLU A 116 -17.28 -0.04 -7.05
N GLU A 117 -18.52 -0.11 -7.56
CA GLU A 117 -19.69 -0.46 -6.74
C GLU A 117 -19.51 -1.78 -6.00
N GLU A 118 -19.03 -2.81 -6.67
CA GLU A 118 -18.88 -4.17 -6.14
C GLU A 118 -17.43 -4.62 -5.93
N GLN A 119 -16.46 -3.85 -6.43
CA GLN A 119 -15.05 -4.27 -6.46
C GLN A 119 -14.09 -3.17 -6.01
N ILE A 120 -13.02 -3.63 -5.39
CA ILE A 120 -11.88 -2.80 -4.99
C ILE A 120 -10.64 -3.28 -5.73
N PHE A 121 -9.96 -2.35 -6.40
CA PHE A 121 -8.75 -2.64 -7.16
C PHE A 121 -7.52 -2.21 -6.35
N VAL A 122 -6.59 -3.15 -6.18
CA VAL A 122 -5.35 -2.93 -5.44
C VAL A 122 -4.14 -3.47 -6.20
N MET A 123 -2.98 -2.98 -5.82
CA MET A 123 -1.70 -3.63 -6.08
C MET A 123 -1.23 -4.29 -4.79
N ASP A 124 -1.08 -5.61 -4.81
CA ASP A 124 -0.72 -6.41 -3.65
C ASP A 124 0.71 -6.94 -3.76
N PRO A 125 1.64 -6.46 -2.90
CA PRO A 125 3.05 -6.86 -2.97
C PRO A 125 3.32 -8.31 -2.54
N ALA A 126 2.36 -9.00 -1.91
CA ALA A 126 2.50 -10.41 -1.55
C ALA A 126 2.26 -11.35 -2.75
N ALA A 127 1.80 -10.83 -3.89
CA ALA A 127 1.63 -11.63 -5.10
C ALA A 127 2.93 -12.34 -5.50
N PRO A 128 2.88 -13.64 -5.88
CA PRO A 128 4.08 -14.42 -6.17
C PRO A 128 4.84 -13.94 -7.43
N GLU A 129 4.13 -13.31 -8.35
CA GLU A 129 4.65 -12.85 -9.63
C GLU A 129 4.19 -11.42 -9.95
N LYS A 130 5.02 -10.65 -10.66
CA LYS A 130 4.71 -9.26 -11.06
C LYS A 130 3.36 -9.13 -11.80
N ARG A 131 3.03 -10.07 -12.68
CA ARG A 131 1.76 -10.06 -13.44
C ARG A 131 0.51 -10.27 -12.57
N LEU A 132 0.68 -10.74 -11.34
CA LEU A 132 -0.40 -11.04 -10.40
C LEU A 132 -0.54 -9.97 -9.29
N ILE A 133 0.25 -8.91 -9.34
CA ILE A 133 0.24 -7.83 -8.34
C ILE A 133 -1.11 -7.09 -8.35
N ALA A 134 -1.66 -6.81 -9.54
CA ALA A 134 -2.98 -6.21 -9.66
C ALA A 134 -4.07 -7.23 -9.26
N LYS A 135 -4.90 -6.85 -8.31
CA LYS A 135 -5.98 -7.66 -7.75
C LYS A 135 -7.28 -6.89 -7.76
N ALA A 136 -8.38 -7.61 -7.98
CA ALA A 136 -9.72 -7.14 -7.69
C ALA A 136 -10.27 -7.95 -6.53
N TYR A 137 -10.71 -7.27 -5.48
CA TYR A 137 -11.35 -7.88 -4.33
C TYR A 137 -12.82 -7.49 -4.27
N ASP A 138 -13.66 -8.38 -3.74
CA ASP A 138 -15.02 -8.03 -3.36
C ASP A 138 -15.01 -6.85 -2.38
N ARG A 139 -15.85 -5.85 -2.65
CA ARG A 139 -15.88 -4.59 -1.87
C ARG A 139 -16.17 -4.85 -0.40
N LYS A 140 -17.10 -5.75 -0.09
CA LYS A 140 -17.49 -6.07 1.28
C LYS A 140 -16.41 -6.83 2.04
N GLU A 141 -15.76 -7.78 1.38
CA GLU A 141 -14.64 -8.51 1.96
C GLU A 141 -13.46 -7.56 2.25
N PHE A 142 -13.17 -6.63 1.33
CA PHE A 142 -12.10 -5.65 1.53
C PHE A 142 -12.46 -4.61 2.60
N GLU A 143 -13.71 -4.13 2.65
CA GLU A 143 -14.21 -3.27 3.71
C GLU A 143 -13.97 -3.90 5.09
N ASN A 144 -14.32 -5.18 5.25
CA ASN A 144 -14.09 -5.91 6.48
C ASN A 144 -12.61 -6.03 6.83
N ALA A 145 -11.75 -6.28 5.83
CA ALA A 145 -10.32 -6.44 6.03
C ALA A 145 -9.62 -5.12 6.38
N TRP A 146 -10.11 -3.99 5.89
CA TRP A 146 -9.51 -2.68 6.05
C TRP A 146 -10.24 -1.81 7.07
N LEU A 147 -11.48 -1.41 6.78
CA LEU A 147 -12.17 -0.35 7.50
C LEU A 147 -12.73 -0.81 8.85
N GLN A 148 -13.20 -2.05 8.95
CA GLN A 148 -13.74 -2.57 10.22
C GLN A 148 -12.66 -2.92 11.25
N ASN A 149 -11.40 -2.94 10.84
CA ASN A 149 -10.28 -3.12 11.74
C ASN A 149 -9.82 -1.79 12.32
N ARG A 150 -8.97 -1.08 11.58
CA ARG A 150 -8.42 0.21 11.98
C ARG A 150 -8.69 1.32 10.98
N GLY A 151 -9.11 0.98 9.78
CA GLY A 151 -9.22 1.92 8.68
C GLY A 151 -7.95 2.73 8.50
N ALA A 152 -6.79 2.12 8.73
CA ALA A 152 -5.52 2.81 8.74
C ALA A 152 -4.82 2.71 7.39
N GLY A 153 -4.13 3.79 7.00
CA GLY A 153 -3.39 3.82 5.75
C GLY A 153 -2.46 5.01 5.61
N TYR A 154 -1.70 5.01 4.51
CA TYR A 154 -0.88 6.12 4.09
C TYR A 154 -1.65 6.93 3.04
N TYR A 155 -1.80 8.21 3.30
CA TYR A 155 -2.42 9.19 2.44
C TYR A 155 -1.37 10.19 1.97
N PHE A 156 -1.47 10.66 0.73
CA PHE A 156 -0.47 11.50 0.12
C PHE A 156 -1.08 12.84 -0.29
N CYS A 157 -0.26 13.90 -0.21
CA CYS A 157 -0.57 15.20 -0.75
C CYS A 157 0.31 15.43 -1.97
N SER A 158 -0.28 15.76 -3.12
CA SER A 158 0.51 16.34 -4.20
C SER A 158 0.92 17.74 -3.77
N THR A 159 2.20 18.00 -3.69
CA THR A 159 2.68 19.38 -3.76
C THR A 159 2.48 19.83 -5.20
N SER A 160 1.41 20.58 -5.46
CA SER A 160 1.32 21.36 -6.68
C SER A 160 2.50 22.32 -6.71
N GLU A 161 3.45 22.11 -7.61
CA GLU A 161 4.36 23.16 -8.02
C GLU A 161 3.60 24.24 -8.78
#